data_7853ec024e09277d4c64995281de149e
#
_entry.id   7853ec024e09277d4c64995281de149e
#
_cell.length_a   1.000
_cell.length_b   1.000
_cell.length_c   1.000
_cell.angle_alpha   90.00
_cell.angle_beta   90.00
_cell.angle_gamma   90.00
#
_symmetry.space_group_name_H-M   'P 1'
#
loop_
_entity.id
_entity.type
_entity.pdbx_description
1 polymer ?
#
loop_
_entity_poly.entity_id
_entity_poly.type
_entity_poly.pdbx_seq_one_letter_code
_entity_poly.pdbx_strand_id
1 'polypeptide(L)'
;SNHISKKQNLLCKKVFYYTAPPFISGKPSKRETQRKKKYDNFISKISKKKNLIVREGRCQRLKINNKFEYIQKGVDSLVVIDLMNVSIDYPKIKKIILLASDSDFVPVIDNLKKRGITTILFTYYEKKRKAKFSTSNELIKSVHKYILLSKEDFTSSKI
;
A
#
# COMPACT_ATOMS: atom_id res chain seq x y z
N SER A 1 6.66 -3.99 9.48
CA SER A 1 7.07 -2.57 9.52
C SER A 1 8.42 -2.35 10.20
N ASN A 2 8.65 -2.95 11.36
CA ASN A 2 9.92 -2.81 12.08
C ASN A 2 11.14 -3.33 11.30
N HIS A 3 11.00 -4.36 10.48
CA HIS A 3 12.09 -4.88 9.65
C HIS A 3 12.55 -3.84 8.61
N ILE A 4 11.62 -3.25 7.89
CA ILE A 4 11.90 -2.24 6.85
C ILE A 4 12.52 -0.97 7.44
N SER A 5 11.98 -0.46 8.55
CA SER A 5 12.52 0.74 9.18
C SER A 5 13.90 0.51 9.80
N LYS A 6 14.15 -0.67 10.38
CA LYS A 6 15.48 -1.06 10.88
C LYS A 6 16.54 -1.11 9.78
N LYS A 7 16.21 -1.63 8.59
CA LYS A 7 17.12 -1.59 7.43
C LYS A 7 17.59 -0.17 7.05
N GLN A 8 16.87 0.86 7.48
CA GLN A 8 17.18 2.27 7.19
C GLN A 8 17.59 3.06 8.43
N ASN A 9 17.81 2.41 9.58
CA ASN A 9 18.08 3.07 10.85
C ASN A 9 17.02 4.13 11.20
N LEU A 10 15.75 3.82 10.95
CA LEU A 10 14.63 4.71 11.16
C LEU A 10 13.71 4.17 12.25
N LEU A 11 13.19 5.07 13.08
CA LEU A 11 12.14 4.75 14.03
C LEU A 11 10.78 4.91 13.35
N CYS A 12 10.05 3.80 13.18
CA CYS A 12 8.71 3.82 12.61
C CYS A 12 7.70 4.39 13.62
N LYS A 13 7.11 5.53 13.31
CA LYS A 13 6.12 6.21 14.15
C LYS A 13 4.69 5.77 13.86
N LYS A 14 4.34 5.62 12.59
CA LYS A 14 3.01 5.24 12.11
C LYS A 14 3.15 4.34 10.88
N VAL A 15 2.20 3.43 10.74
CA VAL A 15 2.05 2.56 9.57
C VAL A 15 0.62 2.70 9.07
N PHE A 16 0.47 2.99 7.80
CA PHE A 16 -0.83 2.98 7.14
C PHE A 16 -0.89 1.74 6.24
N TYR A 17 -1.96 0.98 6.40
CA TYR A 17 -2.23 -0.19 5.57
C TYR A 17 -3.48 0.08 4.75
N TYR A 18 -3.31 0.18 3.44
CA TYR A 18 -4.39 0.48 2.51
C TYR A 18 -4.87 -0.80 1.83
N THR A 19 -6.17 -0.98 1.79
CA THR A 19 -6.78 -2.19 1.24
C THR A 19 -8.23 -1.92 0.83
N ALA A 20 -8.89 -2.94 0.28
CA ALA A 20 -10.33 -2.94 0.08
C ALA A 20 -10.92 -4.28 0.55
N PRO A 21 -12.07 -4.30 1.23
CA PRO A 21 -12.74 -5.54 1.59
C PRO A 21 -13.12 -6.31 0.32
N PRO A 22 -13.15 -7.64 0.35
CA PRO A 22 -13.62 -8.42 -0.79
C PRO A 22 -15.09 -8.13 -1.08
N PHE A 23 -15.46 -8.16 -2.35
CA PHE A 23 -16.84 -8.00 -2.78
C PHE A 23 -17.72 -9.09 -2.15
N ILE A 24 -18.90 -8.69 -1.69
CA ILE A 24 -19.96 -9.57 -1.19
C ILE A 24 -21.25 -9.23 -1.95
N SER A 25 -21.85 -10.24 -2.55
CA SER A 25 -23.15 -10.10 -3.24
C SER A 25 -24.30 -10.03 -2.23
N GLY A 26 -25.49 -9.57 -2.69
CA GLY A 26 -26.70 -9.55 -1.86
C GLY A 26 -27.16 -10.94 -1.38
N LYS A 27 -26.79 -12.01 -2.13
CA LYS A 27 -26.94 -13.42 -1.72
C LYS A 27 -25.56 -14.08 -1.79
N PRO A 28 -24.75 -13.98 -0.72
CA PRO A 28 -23.35 -14.39 -0.78
C PRO A 28 -23.21 -15.92 -0.86
N SER A 29 -22.33 -16.36 -1.74
CA SER A 29 -21.90 -17.75 -1.81
C SER A 29 -21.05 -18.13 -0.59
N LYS A 30 -20.95 -19.43 -0.29
CA LYS A 30 -20.05 -19.95 0.76
C LYS A 30 -18.60 -19.43 0.58
N ARG A 31 -18.13 -19.32 -0.68
CA ARG A 31 -16.78 -18.83 -1.01
C ARG A 31 -16.64 -17.33 -0.69
N GLU A 32 -17.64 -16.51 -0.99
CA GLU A 32 -17.64 -15.09 -0.65
C GLU A 32 -17.62 -14.88 0.86
N THR A 33 -18.47 -15.59 1.60
CA THR A 33 -18.54 -15.54 3.07
C THR A 33 -17.21 -15.95 3.70
N GLN A 34 -16.59 -17.04 3.24
CA GLN A 34 -15.28 -17.46 3.75
C GLN A 34 -14.17 -16.45 3.47
N ARG A 35 -14.15 -15.86 2.27
CA ARG A 35 -13.17 -14.83 1.90
C ARG A 35 -13.33 -13.58 2.77
N LYS A 36 -14.57 -13.13 2.99
CA LYS A 36 -14.87 -12.01 3.89
C LYS A 36 -14.42 -12.31 5.31
N LYS A 37 -14.74 -13.48 5.86
CA LYS A 37 -14.32 -13.89 7.20
C LYS A 37 -12.81 -13.90 7.36
N LYS A 38 -12.07 -14.42 6.37
CA LYS A 38 -10.59 -14.38 6.39
C LYS A 38 -10.06 -12.96 6.39
N TYR A 39 -10.66 -12.09 5.58
CA TYR A 39 -10.32 -10.68 5.52
C TYR A 39 -10.57 -9.99 6.87
N ASP A 40 -11.77 -10.15 7.44
CA ASP A 40 -12.16 -9.52 8.71
C ASP A 40 -11.25 -9.98 9.86
N ASN A 41 -10.92 -11.26 9.91
CA ASN A 41 -9.99 -11.81 10.90
C ASN A 41 -8.59 -11.19 10.75
N PHE A 42 -8.12 -11.02 9.52
CA PHE A 42 -6.83 -10.38 9.25
C PHE A 42 -6.84 -8.91 9.67
N ILE A 43 -7.85 -8.14 9.26
CA ILE A 43 -7.99 -6.73 9.63
C ILE A 43 -8.09 -6.57 11.15
N SER A 44 -8.92 -7.37 11.81
CA SER A 44 -9.04 -7.36 13.28
C SER A 44 -7.69 -7.63 13.97
N LYS A 45 -6.90 -8.57 13.43
CA LYS A 45 -5.58 -8.89 13.97
C LYS A 45 -4.58 -7.73 13.82
N ILE A 46 -4.54 -7.10 12.64
CA ILE A 46 -3.56 -6.01 12.41
C ILE A 46 -3.97 -4.71 13.07
N SER A 47 -5.26 -4.40 13.18
CA SER A 47 -5.77 -3.18 13.83
C SER A 47 -5.47 -3.11 15.32
N LYS A 48 -5.18 -4.23 15.96
CA LYS A 48 -4.72 -4.26 17.37
C LYS A 48 -3.28 -3.75 17.54
N LYS A 49 -2.53 -3.57 16.47
CA LYS A 49 -1.14 -3.08 16.54
C LYS A 49 -1.14 -1.56 16.78
N LYS A 50 -0.54 -1.12 17.88
CA LYS A 50 -0.57 0.27 18.40
C LYS A 50 -0.12 1.25 17.36
N ASN A 51 0.43 1.30 16.42
CA ASN A 51 0.84 2.36 15.47
C ASN A 51 0.41 2.07 14.04
N LEU A 52 -0.56 1.15 13.86
CA LEU A 52 -1.05 0.78 12.56
C LEU A 52 -2.48 1.30 12.37
N ILE A 53 -2.69 1.98 11.26
CA ILE A 53 -3.99 2.50 10.83
C ILE A 53 -4.37 1.76 9.55
N VAL A 54 -5.56 1.18 9.54
CA VAL A 54 -6.13 0.55 8.34
C VAL A 54 -7.01 1.58 7.65
N ARG A 55 -6.81 1.71 6.34
CA ARG A 55 -7.60 2.58 5.45
C ARG A 55 -8.24 1.70 4.38
N GLU A 56 -9.56 1.71 4.33
CA GLU A 56 -10.29 0.81 3.43
C GLU A 56 -11.00 1.60 2.33
N GLY A 57 -10.68 1.28 1.09
CA GLY A 57 -11.48 1.62 -0.05
C GLY A 57 -12.68 0.66 -0.18
N ARG A 58 -13.15 0.42 -1.38
CA ARG A 58 -14.25 -0.52 -1.68
C ARG A 58 -13.88 -1.46 -2.82
N CYS A 59 -14.49 -2.63 -2.87
CA CYS A 59 -14.42 -3.53 -4.01
C CYS A 59 -15.72 -3.43 -4.82
N GLN A 60 -15.58 -3.18 -6.12
CA GLN A 60 -16.69 -3.15 -7.06
C GLN A 60 -16.62 -4.37 -7.98
N ARG A 61 -17.76 -4.99 -8.25
CA ARG A 61 -17.91 -6.03 -9.26
C ARG A 61 -18.45 -5.39 -10.54
N LEU A 62 -17.73 -5.56 -11.63
CA LEU A 62 -18.14 -5.14 -12.97
C LEU A 62 -18.35 -6.37 -13.85
N LYS A 63 -19.28 -6.28 -14.79
CA LYS A 63 -19.46 -7.30 -15.81
C LYS A 63 -18.84 -6.77 -17.12
N ILE A 64 -17.73 -7.35 -17.53
CA ILE A 64 -16.99 -6.99 -18.75
C ILE A 64 -16.89 -8.24 -19.62
N ASN A 65 -17.35 -8.14 -20.87
CA ASN A 65 -17.31 -9.27 -21.83
C ASN A 65 -17.88 -10.58 -21.24
N ASN A 66 -19.05 -10.50 -20.61
CA ASN A 66 -19.73 -11.62 -19.93
C ASN A 66 -18.95 -12.27 -18.77
N LYS A 67 -17.84 -11.68 -18.32
CA LYS A 67 -17.07 -12.11 -17.15
C LYS A 67 -17.19 -11.09 -16.04
N PHE A 68 -17.17 -11.58 -14.78
CA PHE A 68 -17.12 -10.69 -13.62
C PHE A 68 -15.66 -10.35 -13.29
N GLU A 69 -15.38 -9.05 -13.25
CA GLU A 69 -14.12 -8.50 -12.77
C GLU A 69 -14.35 -7.79 -11.44
N TYR A 70 -13.35 -7.86 -10.57
CA TYR A 70 -13.37 -7.25 -9.24
C TYR A 70 -12.28 -6.20 -9.18
N ILE A 71 -12.70 -4.95 -9.03
CA ILE A 71 -11.79 -3.79 -9.05
C ILE A 71 -11.83 -3.11 -7.69
N GLN A 72 -10.67 -2.83 -7.14
CA GLN A 72 -10.56 -1.97 -5.96
C GLN A 72 -10.74 -0.51 -6.37
N LYS A 73 -11.50 0.24 -5.59
CA LYS A 73 -11.78 1.66 -5.83
C LYS A 73 -11.47 2.47 -4.59
N GLY A 74 -10.87 3.64 -4.80
CA GLY A 74 -10.58 4.61 -3.77
C GLY A 74 -9.36 4.30 -2.89
N VAL A 75 -8.69 3.17 -3.08
CA VAL A 75 -7.49 2.81 -2.28
C VAL A 75 -6.38 3.80 -2.56
N ASP A 76 -6.03 4.03 -3.82
CA ASP A 76 -4.95 4.93 -4.23
C ASP A 76 -5.29 6.39 -3.87
N SER A 77 -6.56 6.79 -4.00
CA SER A 77 -7.03 8.11 -3.56
C SER A 77 -6.81 8.32 -2.06
N LEU A 78 -7.05 7.31 -1.23
CA LEU A 78 -6.77 7.38 0.21
C LEU A 78 -5.27 7.54 0.48
N VAL A 79 -4.42 6.81 -0.25
CA VAL A 79 -2.96 6.96 -0.14
C VAL A 79 -2.56 8.40 -0.47
N VAL A 80 -3.04 8.94 -1.59
CA VAL A 80 -2.72 10.31 -2.02
C VAL A 80 -3.18 11.34 -1.00
N ILE A 81 -4.41 11.23 -0.47
CA ILE A 81 -4.95 12.14 0.54
C ILE A 81 -4.08 12.12 1.80
N ASP A 82 -3.76 10.93 2.32
CA ASP A 82 -2.96 10.81 3.54
C ASP A 82 -1.51 11.32 3.33
N LEU A 83 -0.92 11.08 2.15
CA LEU A 83 0.40 11.62 1.80
C LEU A 83 0.39 13.15 1.68
N MET A 84 -0.66 13.73 1.10
CA MET A 84 -0.81 15.18 1.00
C MET A 84 -0.94 15.85 2.38
N ASN A 85 -1.60 15.18 3.32
CA ASN A 85 -1.87 15.70 4.66
C ASN A 85 -0.74 15.41 5.67
N VAL A 86 0.25 14.58 5.32
CA VAL A 86 1.27 14.14 6.28
C VAL A 86 2.02 15.28 6.95
N SER A 87 2.26 16.40 6.25
CA SER A 87 2.95 17.57 6.81
C SER A 87 2.07 18.34 7.80
N ILE A 88 0.75 18.19 7.71
CA ILE A 88 -0.24 18.81 8.61
C ILE A 88 -0.47 17.91 9.81
N ASP A 89 -0.80 16.64 9.56
CA ASP A 89 -1.17 15.69 10.60
C ASP A 89 0.03 15.23 11.43
N TYR A 90 1.22 15.24 10.81
CA TYR A 90 2.47 14.77 11.43
C TYR A 90 3.64 15.72 11.14
N PRO A 91 3.63 16.96 11.64
CA PRO A 91 4.62 18.00 11.25
C PRO A 91 6.07 17.64 11.60
N LYS A 92 6.28 16.72 12.53
CA LYS A 92 7.62 16.22 12.92
C LYS A 92 8.16 15.13 12.00
N ILE A 93 7.34 14.59 11.09
CA ILE A 93 7.78 13.56 10.14
C ILE A 93 8.55 14.21 8.99
N LYS A 94 9.77 13.71 8.77
CA LYS A 94 10.65 14.17 7.68
C LYS A 94 10.92 13.08 6.63
N LYS A 95 10.56 11.84 6.95
CA LYS A 95 10.78 10.70 6.04
C LYS A 95 9.56 9.81 5.97
N ILE A 96 9.22 9.39 4.76
CA ILE A 96 8.16 8.45 4.45
C ILE A 96 8.77 7.22 3.76
N ILE A 97 8.32 6.04 4.17
CA ILE A 97 8.57 4.80 3.45
C ILE A 97 7.30 4.44 2.70
N LEU A 98 7.37 4.37 1.39
CA LEU A 98 6.27 3.99 0.52
C LEU A 98 6.54 2.60 -0.07
N LEU A 99 5.58 1.69 0.04
CA LEU A 99 5.57 0.40 -0.67
C LEU A 99 4.55 0.51 -1.80
N ALA A 100 5.01 0.74 -3.00
CA ALA A 100 4.16 0.92 -4.18
C ALA A 100 4.90 0.54 -5.46
N SER A 101 4.15 0.41 -6.55
CA SER A 101 4.68 0.17 -7.91
C SER A 101 4.06 1.11 -8.95
N ASP A 102 3.04 1.89 -8.56
CA ASP A 102 2.22 2.69 -9.45
C ASP A 102 2.76 4.11 -9.62
N SER A 103 2.81 4.58 -10.86
CA SER A 103 3.22 5.94 -11.22
C SER A 103 2.21 7.02 -10.80
N ASP A 104 0.98 6.66 -10.47
CA ASP A 104 -0.05 7.60 -10.01
C ASP A 104 0.36 8.34 -8.73
N PHE A 105 1.35 7.84 -8.01
CA PHE A 105 1.91 8.50 -6.82
C PHE A 105 2.99 9.55 -7.12
N VAL A 106 3.48 9.67 -8.35
CA VAL A 106 4.53 10.64 -8.71
C VAL A 106 4.14 12.08 -8.33
N PRO A 107 2.95 12.59 -8.67
CA PRO A 107 2.57 13.96 -8.34
C PRO A 107 2.58 14.26 -6.83
N VAL A 108 2.13 13.33 -6.00
CA VAL A 108 2.13 13.53 -4.55
C VAL A 108 3.55 13.43 -3.97
N ILE A 109 4.41 12.60 -4.52
CA ILE A 109 5.82 12.49 -4.12
C ILE A 109 6.55 13.80 -4.41
N ASP A 110 6.33 14.40 -5.58
CA ASP A 110 6.91 15.69 -5.93
C ASP A 110 6.42 16.82 -5.01
N ASN A 111 5.15 16.77 -4.60
CA ASN A 111 4.62 17.69 -3.60
C ASN A 111 5.29 17.52 -2.23
N LEU A 112 5.46 16.29 -1.76
CA LEU A 112 6.19 15.98 -0.52
C LEU A 112 7.62 16.49 -0.55
N LYS A 113 8.31 16.33 -1.69
CA LYS A 113 9.66 16.83 -1.90
C LYS A 113 9.74 18.36 -1.74
N LYS A 114 8.79 19.09 -2.34
CA LYS A 114 8.69 20.56 -2.17
C LYS A 114 8.46 20.97 -0.72
N ARG A 115 7.84 20.14 0.08
CA ARG A 115 7.62 20.33 1.53
C ARG A 115 8.77 19.83 2.41
N GLY A 116 9.91 19.43 1.82
CA GLY A 116 11.08 18.96 2.54
C GLY A 116 10.92 17.55 3.17
N ILE A 117 9.98 16.75 2.65
CA ILE A 117 9.76 15.38 3.12
C ILE A 117 10.46 14.41 2.16
N THR A 118 11.35 13.60 2.72
CA THR A 118 12.08 12.57 1.97
C THR A 118 11.21 11.32 1.79
N THR A 119 11.04 10.86 0.55
CA THR A 119 10.36 9.59 0.25
C THR A 119 11.38 8.51 -0.09
N ILE A 120 11.26 7.36 0.58
CA ILE A 120 12.03 6.13 0.32
C ILE A 120 11.04 5.11 -0.22
N LEU A 121 11.24 4.69 -1.47
CA LEU A 121 10.41 3.69 -2.12
C LEU A 121 10.94 2.29 -1.84
N PHE A 122 10.10 1.40 -1.35
CA PHE A 122 10.34 -0.03 -1.35
C PHE A 122 9.47 -0.66 -2.43
N THR A 123 10.10 -1.35 -3.35
CA THR A 123 9.42 -1.94 -4.49
C THR A 123 10.01 -3.30 -4.84
N TYR A 124 9.25 -4.10 -5.55
CA TYR A 124 9.70 -5.38 -6.09
C TYR A 124 9.85 -5.23 -7.60
N TYR A 125 10.98 -5.66 -8.15
CA TYR A 125 11.26 -5.63 -9.57
C TYR A 125 11.53 -7.04 -10.08
N GLU A 126 10.77 -7.44 -11.09
CA GLU A 126 11.01 -8.68 -11.81
C GLU A 126 11.51 -8.34 -13.22
N LYS A 127 12.70 -8.85 -13.58
CA LYS A 127 13.36 -8.57 -14.87
C LYS A 127 12.57 -9.02 -16.12
N LYS A 128 11.50 -9.79 -15.95
CA LYS A 128 10.65 -10.24 -17.07
C LYS A 128 9.74 -9.11 -17.55
N ARG A 129 9.87 -8.77 -18.81
CA ARG A 129 9.24 -7.64 -19.53
C ARG A 129 7.68 -7.59 -19.50
N LYS A 130 6.99 -8.50 -18.84
CA LYS A 130 5.52 -8.55 -18.68
C LYS A 130 5.10 -9.02 -17.28
N ALA A 131 5.94 -8.83 -16.28
CA ALA A 131 5.56 -9.18 -14.92
C ALA A 131 4.45 -8.24 -14.42
N LYS A 132 3.42 -8.80 -13.78
CA LYS A 132 2.32 -8.06 -13.14
C LYS A 132 2.79 -7.08 -12.04
N PHE A 133 4.06 -7.06 -11.72
CA PHE A 133 4.69 -6.29 -10.65
C PHE A 133 5.87 -5.46 -11.14
N SER A 134 5.82 -4.93 -12.38
CA SER A 134 6.85 -4.00 -12.84
C SER A 134 6.61 -2.63 -12.21
N THR A 135 7.63 -2.10 -11.54
CA THR A 135 7.59 -0.73 -11.03
C THR A 135 7.79 0.25 -12.18
N SER A 136 7.04 1.34 -12.17
CA SER A 136 7.22 2.43 -13.12
C SER A 136 8.59 3.08 -12.95
N ASN A 137 9.31 3.28 -14.06
CA ASN A 137 10.56 4.03 -14.08
C ASN A 137 10.36 5.49 -13.62
N GLU A 138 9.19 6.08 -13.86
CA GLU A 138 8.86 7.42 -13.41
C GLU A 138 8.76 7.49 -11.89
N LEU A 139 8.14 6.49 -11.26
CA LEU A 139 8.08 6.38 -9.82
C LEU A 139 9.47 6.27 -9.19
N ILE A 140 10.35 5.44 -9.76
CA ILE A 140 11.73 5.30 -9.29
C ILE A 140 12.50 6.64 -9.38
N LYS A 141 12.32 7.39 -10.44
CA LYS A 141 12.97 8.70 -10.64
C LYS A 141 12.44 9.79 -9.72
N SER A 142 11.17 9.70 -9.29
CA SER A 142 10.54 10.72 -8.44
C SER A 142 10.99 10.67 -6.98
N VAL A 143 11.45 9.52 -6.49
CA VAL A 143 11.82 9.34 -5.08
C VAL A 143 13.27 9.72 -4.79
N HIS A 144 13.59 10.01 -3.52
CA HIS A 144 14.95 10.30 -3.10
C HIS A 144 15.83 9.04 -3.03
N LYS A 145 15.23 7.91 -2.74
CA LYS A 145 15.89 6.61 -2.66
C LYS A 145 14.88 5.50 -2.95
N TYR A 146 15.31 4.47 -3.67
CA TYR A 146 14.53 3.25 -3.79
C TYR A 146 15.33 2.03 -3.30
N ILE A 147 14.61 1.01 -2.86
CA ILE A 147 15.16 -0.23 -2.34
C ILE A 147 14.37 -1.38 -2.93
N LEU A 148 15.07 -2.32 -3.52
CA LEU A 148 14.46 -3.52 -4.06
C LEU A 148 14.21 -4.52 -2.94
N LEU A 149 12.97 -5.00 -2.87
CA LEU A 149 12.58 -6.08 -1.97
C LEU A 149 13.01 -7.42 -2.58
N SER A 150 13.59 -8.27 -1.75
CA SER A 150 13.91 -9.66 -2.08
C SER A 150 12.85 -10.61 -1.52
N LYS A 151 12.86 -11.87 -1.95
CA LYS A 151 11.97 -12.91 -1.38
C LYS A 151 12.22 -13.12 0.11
N GLU A 152 13.46 -12.97 0.56
CA GLU A 152 13.84 -13.11 1.97
C GLU A 152 13.20 -12.04 2.85
N ASP A 153 12.96 -10.83 2.33
CA ASP A 153 12.27 -9.76 3.05
C ASP A 153 10.82 -10.14 3.44
N PHE A 154 10.21 -11.04 2.70
CA PHE A 154 8.85 -11.54 2.98
C PHE A 154 8.86 -12.78 3.86
N THR A 155 9.86 -13.66 3.75
CA THR A 155 9.94 -14.91 4.53
C THR A 155 10.41 -14.68 5.96
N SER A 156 11.27 -13.71 6.20
CA SER A 156 11.76 -13.32 7.53
C SER A 156 10.71 -12.55 8.37
N SER A 157 9.63 -12.11 7.75
CA SER A 157 8.54 -11.36 8.41
C SER A 157 7.43 -12.31 8.86
N LYS A 158 7.68 -13.16 9.88
CA LYS A 158 6.59 -13.88 10.56
C LYS A 158 5.69 -12.84 11.25
N ILE A 159 4.42 -12.80 10.83
CA ILE A 159 3.34 -11.99 11.43
C ILE A 159 2.82 -12.69 12.69
#